data_a61dbaafb493706aaaf9d329dfa20c81
#
_entry.id   a61dbaafb493706aaaf9d329dfa20c81
#
_cell.length_a   1.000
_cell.length_b   1.000
_cell.length_c   1.000
_cell.angle_alpha   90.00
_cell.angle_beta   90.00
_cell.angle_gamma   90.00
#
_symmetry.space_group_name_H-M   'P 1'
#
loop_
_entity.id
_entity.type
_entity.pdbx_description
1 polymer ?
#
loop_
_entity_poly.entity_id
_entity_poly.type
_entity_poly.pdbx_seq_one_letter_code
_entity_poly.pdbx_strand_id
1 'polypeptide(L)'
;SYHEVGHALVTALQKDSEPVQKITIVPRTMGALGYVMQVPEEEKYLMTKDELMTRLVTLLGGRAAEEVVFDTVTTGASNDIEKATQIARAMITQYGMSEKFGLMSLETVESKYLDGGARLNCSDETAAMIDDEVKELLKECFAEAKQLLSENRDVLDEIAKYLYEKETITGKQFMEIYRKVKGIPEPVDTSHMTISEKVAESVSFNEDGSYSSTVNQAPPAPWEHPQQTEAQQPSPEQADKDVPAQNTEKEEDRNTEQ
;
A
#
# COMPACT_ATOMS: atom_id res chain seq x y z
N SER A 1 15.76 -17.40 -5.29
CA SER A 1 14.30 -17.61 -5.52
C SER A 1 13.46 -16.96 -4.45
N TYR A 2 13.70 -17.25 -3.17
CA TYR A 2 12.88 -16.70 -2.08
C TYR A 2 12.81 -15.19 -2.05
N HIS A 3 13.91 -14.50 -2.32
CA HIS A 3 13.96 -13.04 -2.41
C HIS A 3 12.98 -12.49 -3.46
N GLU A 4 13.06 -13.00 -4.69
CA GLU A 4 12.19 -12.56 -5.79
C GLU A 4 10.72 -12.94 -5.55
N VAL A 5 10.47 -14.15 -5.00
CA VAL A 5 9.11 -14.56 -4.65
C VAL A 5 8.58 -13.73 -3.48
N GLY A 6 9.44 -13.31 -2.55
CA GLY A 6 9.07 -12.39 -1.47
C GLY A 6 8.47 -11.08 -1.99
N HIS A 7 9.14 -10.43 -2.95
CA HIS A 7 8.60 -9.25 -3.62
C HIS A 7 7.26 -9.52 -4.30
N ALA A 8 7.19 -10.60 -5.07
CA ALA A 8 6.00 -10.94 -5.85
C ALA A 8 4.79 -11.31 -4.97
N LEU A 9 5.03 -12.07 -3.89
CA LEU A 9 3.96 -12.49 -2.99
C LEU A 9 3.44 -11.33 -2.15
N VAL A 10 4.32 -10.50 -1.61
CA VAL A 10 3.94 -9.27 -0.91
C VAL A 10 3.11 -8.37 -1.83
N THR A 11 3.53 -8.20 -3.10
CA THR A 11 2.75 -7.49 -4.10
C THR A 11 1.34 -8.09 -4.25
N ALA A 12 1.23 -9.38 -4.49
CA ALA A 12 -0.05 -10.04 -4.76
C ALA A 12 -1.02 -10.05 -3.56
N LEU A 13 -0.52 -9.84 -2.35
CA LEU A 13 -1.31 -9.80 -1.12
C LEU A 13 -1.82 -8.40 -0.77
N GLN A 14 -1.33 -7.35 -1.44
CA GLN A 14 -1.72 -5.97 -1.21
C GLN A 14 -2.75 -5.49 -2.24
N LYS A 15 -3.64 -4.58 -1.84
CA LYS A 15 -4.76 -4.10 -2.66
C LYS A 15 -4.33 -3.14 -3.78
N ASP A 16 -3.45 -2.20 -3.44
CA ASP A 16 -3.05 -1.09 -4.32
C ASP A 16 -1.75 -1.41 -5.07
N SER A 17 -1.55 -2.70 -5.37
CA SER A 17 -0.37 -3.20 -6.03
C SER A 17 -0.61 -3.48 -7.51
N GLU A 18 0.45 -3.35 -8.31
CA GLU A 18 0.45 -3.71 -9.71
C GLU A 18 0.55 -5.23 -9.90
N PRO A 19 -0.15 -5.83 -10.89
CA PRO A 19 -0.11 -7.26 -11.09
C PRO A 19 1.29 -7.76 -11.48
N VAL A 20 1.69 -8.88 -10.88
CA VAL A 20 2.95 -9.55 -11.21
C VAL A 20 2.82 -10.15 -12.61
N GLN A 21 3.69 -9.74 -13.54
CA GLN A 21 3.72 -10.24 -14.91
C GLN A 21 4.73 -11.36 -15.09
N LYS A 22 5.88 -11.24 -14.45
CA LYS A 22 6.99 -12.18 -14.61
C LYS A 22 7.92 -12.14 -13.40
N ILE A 23 8.43 -13.30 -13.00
CA ILE A 23 9.47 -13.44 -11.99
C ILE A 23 10.61 -14.26 -12.59
N THR A 24 11.84 -13.86 -12.41
CA THR A 24 13.00 -14.61 -12.89
C THR A 24 14.18 -14.50 -11.93
N ILE A 25 14.95 -15.59 -11.84
CA ILE A 25 16.22 -15.66 -11.12
C ILE A 25 17.41 -15.73 -12.07
N VAL A 26 17.15 -15.60 -13.37
CA VAL A 26 18.24 -15.56 -14.38
C VAL A 26 18.95 -14.21 -14.29
N PRO A 27 20.26 -14.21 -14.00
CA PRO A 27 21.03 -12.98 -13.91
C PRO A 27 21.00 -12.19 -15.21
N ARG A 28 20.87 -10.86 -15.10
CA ARG A 28 21.08 -9.95 -16.23
C ARG A 28 22.39 -9.19 -16.08
N THR A 29 22.86 -8.62 -17.18
CA THR A 29 23.99 -7.68 -17.18
C THR A 29 23.71 -6.54 -16.21
N MET A 30 24.72 -6.15 -15.40
CA MET A 30 24.70 -5.09 -14.38
C MET A 30 24.37 -5.53 -12.93
N GLY A 31 24.63 -6.81 -12.58
CA GLY A 31 24.66 -7.24 -11.17
C GLY A 31 23.33 -7.61 -10.54
N ALA A 32 22.21 -7.51 -11.26
CA ALA A 32 20.93 -8.04 -10.77
C ALA A 32 20.90 -9.56 -10.89
N LEU A 33 20.68 -10.27 -9.77
CA LEU A 33 20.62 -11.73 -9.69
C LEU A 33 19.24 -12.28 -10.10
N GLY A 34 18.21 -11.41 -10.13
CA GLY A 34 16.84 -11.72 -10.51
C GLY A 34 16.04 -10.42 -10.65
N TYR A 35 14.78 -10.53 -10.99
CA TYR A 35 13.82 -9.41 -10.94
C TYR A 35 12.37 -9.88 -10.99
N VAL A 36 11.50 -9.08 -10.39
CA VAL A 36 10.04 -9.14 -10.56
C VAL A 36 9.63 -8.05 -11.53
N MET A 37 8.87 -8.43 -12.57
CA MET A 37 8.30 -7.48 -13.52
C MET A 37 6.85 -7.22 -13.16
N GLN A 38 6.54 -5.98 -12.87
CA GLN A 38 5.21 -5.45 -12.67
C GLN A 38 4.92 -4.49 -13.82
N VAL A 39 3.69 -4.48 -14.31
CA VAL A 39 3.27 -3.58 -15.37
C VAL A 39 2.01 -2.87 -14.90
N PRO A 40 2.02 -1.55 -14.81
CA PRO A 40 0.84 -0.78 -14.49
C PRO A 40 -0.28 -1.09 -15.48
N GLU A 41 -1.51 -1.27 -15.00
CA GLU A 41 -2.68 -1.44 -15.87
C GLU A 41 -3.05 -0.11 -16.55
N GLU A 42 -2.73 1.01 -15.91
CA GLU A 42 -2.94 2.36 -16.44
C GLU A 42 -1.72 3.24 -16.20
N GLU A 43 -1.50 4.24 -17.08
CA GLU A 43 -0.47 5.27 -16.86
C GLU A 43 -0.90 6.19 -15.70
N LYS A 44 -0.26 6.04 -14.54
CA LYS A 44 -0.48 6.90 -13.38
C LYS A 44 0.61 7.95 -13.25
N TYR A 45 0.19 9.20 -13.19
CA TYR A 45 1.09 10.35 -12.97
C TYR A 45 1.19 10.77 -11.51
N LEU A 46 0.21 10.38 -10.68
CA LEU A 46 0.15 10.72 -9.26
C LEU A 46 0.00 9.43 -8.44
N MET A 47 0.70 9.37 -7.32
CA MET A 47 0.60 8.27 -6.36
C MET A 47 0.03 8.80 -5.04
N THR A 48 -0.86 8.03 -4.45
CA THR A 48 -1.41 8.27 -3.12
C THR A 48 -0.41 7.85 -2.03
N LYS A 49 -0.68 8.24 -0.79
CA LYS A 49 0.09 7.78 0.37
C LYS A 49 0.05 6.24 0.49
N ASP A 50 -1.14 5.65 0.31
CA ASP A 50 -1.35 4.21 0.44
C ASP A 50 -0.60 3.42 -0.65
N GLU A 51 -0.59 3.91 -1.89
CA GLU A 51 0.21 3.32 -2.97
C GLU A 51 1.72 3.38 -2.70
N LEU A 52 2.21 4.49 -2.12
CA LEU A 52 3.61 4.59 -1.72
C LEU A 52 3.95 3.66 -0.55
N MET A 53 3.05 3.51 0.43
CA MET A 53 3.18 2.53 1.51
C MET A 53 3.26 1.10 0.95
N THR A 54 2.31 0.72 0.10
CA THR A 54 2.31 -0.57 -0.61
C THR A 54 3.64 -0.81 -1.34
N ARG A 55 4.17 0.21 -1.99
CA ARG A 55 5.46 0.12 -2.68
C ARG A 55 6.64 -0.09 -1.73
N LEU A 56 6.63 0.57 -0.56
CA LEU A 56 7.63 0.36 0.49
C LEU A 56 7.62 -1.09 1.00
N VAL A 57 6.43 -1.60 1.34
CA VAL A 57 6.26 -2.98 1.82
C VAL A 57 6.73 -3.98 0.76
N THR A 58 6.39 -3.74 -0.52
CA THR A 58 6.85 -4.56 -1.67
C THR A 58 8.38 -4.56 -1.79
N LEU A 59 9.04 -3.38 -1.74
CA LEU A 59 10.50 -3.28 -1.82
C LEU A 59 11.20 -4.04 -0.69
N LEU A 60 10.61 -4.05 0.49
CA LEU A 60 11.16 -4.76 1.65
C LEU A 60 10.85 -6.26 1.66
N GLY A 61 9.94 -6.73 0.77
CA GLY A 61 9.48 -8.11 0.68
C GLY A 61 10.60 -9.13 0.44
N GLY A 62 11.57 -8.82 -0.42
CA GLY A 62 12.71 -9.72 -0.68
C GLY A 62 13.57 -9.94 0.57
N ARG A 63 13.89 -8.87 1.29
CA ARG A 63 14.62 -8.93 2.55
C ARG A 63 13.82 -9.66 3.64
N ALA A 64 12.52 -9.40 3.73
CA ALA A 64 11.64 -10.06 4.67
C ALA A 64 11.58 -11.59 4.41
N ALA A 65 11.54 -12.00 3.14
CA ALA A 65 11.57 -13.41 2.77
C ALA A 65 12.87 -14.11 3.22
N GLU A 66 14.02 -13.47 3.03
CA GLU A 66 15.30 -14.02 3.50
C GLU A 66 15.28 -14.27 5.02
N GLU A 67 14.82 -13.29 5.79
CA GLU A 67 14.77 -13.39 7.25
C GLU A 67 13.75 -14.43 7.73
N VAL A 68 12.54 -14.45 7.15
CA VAL A 68 11.48 -15.40 7.51
C VAL A 68 11.88 -16.85 7.19
N VAL A 69 12.62 -17.07 6.10
CA VAL A 69 12.95 -18.42 5.62
C VAL A 69 14.24 -18.95 6.21
N PHE A 70 15.27 -18.13 6.27
CA PHE A 70 16.64 -18.57 6.60
C PHE A 70 17.16 -18.02 7.92
N ASP A 71 16.39 -17.17 8.60
CA ASP A 71 16.83 -16.46 9.82
C ASP A 71 18.17 -15.72 9.59
N THR A 72 18.39 -15.25 8.36
CA THR A 72 19.61 -14.54 7.98
C THR A 72 19.29 -13.52 6.90
N VAL A 73 20.27 -12.70 6.59
CA VAL A 73 20.12 -11.57 5.66
C VAL A 73 21.34 -11.48 4.77
N THR A 74 21.10 -11.14 3.49
CA THR A 74 22.16 -11.02 2.50
C THR A 74 22.34 -9.59 2.00
N THR A 75 23.39 -9.34 1.25
CA THR A 75 23.61 -8.05 0.58
C THR A 75 22.71 -7.85 -0.64
N GLY A 76 21.95 -8.87 -1.05
CA GLY A 76 21.10 -8.83 -2.25
C GLY A 76 20.03 -7.74 -2.20
N ALA A 77 19.53 -7.40 -0.99
CA ALA A 77 18.51 -6.38 -0.80
C ALA A 77 19.03 -4.93 -0.79
N SER A 78 20.32 -4.67 -1.05
CA SER A 78 20.90 -3.34 -0.90
C SER A 78 20.20 -2.27 -1.77
N ASN A 79 19.91 -2.57 -3.02
CA ASN A 79 19.24 -1.65 -3.95
C ASN A 79 17.75 -1.40 -3.54
N ASP A 80 17.08 -2.40 -3.02
CA ASP A 80 15.68 -2.27 -2.58
C ASP A 80 15.59 -1.42 -1.32
N ILE A 81 16.52 -1.60 -0.39
CA ILE A 81 16.64 -0.78 0.82
C ILE A 81 16.95 0.68 0.45
N GLU A 82 17.86 0.91 -0.52
CA GLU A 82 18.16 2.25 -1.01
C GLU A 82 16.92 2.94 -1.58
N LYS A 83 16.19 2.26 -2.49
CA LYS A 83 14.95 2.79 -3.08
C LYS A 83 13.88 3.03 -2.03
N ALA A 84 13.68 2.10 -1.10
CA ALA A 84 12.73 2.25 -0.01
C ALA A 84 13.06 3.48 0.86
N THR A 85 14.33 3.68 1.19
CA THR A 85 14.79 4.85 1.94
C THR A 85 14.52 6.15 1.19
N GLN A 86 14.77 6.19 -0.12
CA GLN A 86 14.51 7.37 -0.95
C GLN A 86 13.02 7.71 -1.00
N ILE A 87 12.14 6.71 -1.16
CA ILE A 87 10.68 6.89 -1.17
C ILE A 87 10.20 7.38 0.20
N ALA A 88 10.59 6.71 1.29
CA ALA A 88 10.20 7.09 2.63
C ALA A 88 10.62 8.52 2.96
N ARG A 89 11.85 8.91 2.60
CA ARG A 89 12.33 10.28 2.77
C ARG A 89 11.51 11.28 1.97
N ALA A 90 11.22 11.00 0.69
CA ALA A 90 10.42 11.89 -0.16
C ALA A 90 8.98 12.06 0.37
N MET A 91 8.36 11.01 0.90
CA MET A 91 7.04 11.10 1.53
C MET A 91 7.02 12.11 2.68
N ILE A 92 8.08 12.14 3.48
CA ILE A 92 8.20 13.02 4.64
C ILE A 92 8.62 14.43 4.22
N THR A 93 9.65 14.56 3.38
CA THR A 93 10.31 15.86 3.12
C THR A 93 9.71 16.64 1.96
N GLN A 94 9.14 15.96 0.94
CA GLN A 94 8.70 16.57 -0.31
C GLN A 94 7.18 16.55 -0.49
N TYR A 95 6.52 15.45 -0.10
CA TYR A 95 5.09 15.24 -0.42
C TYR A 95 4.14 15.64 0.71
N GLY A 96 4.66 16.03 1.88
CA GLY A 96 3.83 16.44 3.03
C GLY A 96 2.94 15.30 3.55
N MET A 97 3.40 14.05 3.45
CA MET A 97 2.65 12.86 3.87
C MET A 97 2.95 12.42 5.31
N SER A 98 3.76 13.20 6.04
CA SER A 98 4.06 13.00 7.46
C SER A 98 3.00 13.68 8.32
N GLU A 99 2.51 12.99 9.35
CA GLU A 99 1.62 13.60 10.35
C GLU A 99 2.40 14.55 11.27
N LYS A 100 3.67 14.26 11.51
CA LYS A 100 4.54 15.02 12.41
C LYS A 100 4.93 16.37 11.84
N PHE A 101 5.24 16.44 10.55
CA PHE A 101 5.67 17.65 9.87
C PHE A 101 4.55 18.32 9.06
N GLY A 102 3.44 17.64 8.83
CA GLY A 102 2.31 18.17 8.07
C GLY A 102 2.71 18.61 6.65
N LEU A 103 2.25 19.78 6.25
CA LEU A 103 2.45 20.32 4.90
C LEU A 103 3.76 21.15 4.74
N MET A 104 4.76 20.90 5.56
CA MET A 104 6.05 21.56 5.42
C MET A 104 6.87 20.95 4.27
N SER A 105 7.41 21.82 3.39
CA SER A 105 8.44 21.40 2.43
C SER A 105 9.80 21.49 3.11
N LEU A 106 10.36 20.35 3.45
CA LEU A 106 11.60 20.21 4.22
C LEU A 106 12.83 19.99 3.32
N GLU A 107 12.61 19.82 2.02
CA GLU A 107 13.66 19.56 1.05
C GLU A 107 13.39 20.31 -0.25
N THR A 108 14.43 20.90 -0.82
CA THR A 108 14.40 21.49 -2.15
C THR A 108 15.29 20.68 -3.07
N VAL A 109 14.73 20.22 -4.20
CA VAL A 109 15.51 19.59 -5.26
C VAL A 109 16.08 20.69 -6.13
N GLU A 110 17.37 20.98 -6.00
CA GLU A 110 18.06 21.89 -6.91
C GLU A 110 18.14 21.26 -8.30
N SER A 111 17.99 22.11 -9.34
CA SER A 111 17.81 21.72 -10.74
C SER A 111 18.71 20.55 -11.16
N LYS A 112 18.13 19.54 -11.79
CA LYS A 112 18.81 18.34 -12.37
C LYS A 112 19.92 18.65 -13.39
N TYR A 113 20.07 19.93 -13.77
CA TYR A 113 21.04 20.36 -14.80
C TYR A 113 22.39 20.86 -14.25
N LEU A 114 22.50 21.07 -12.93
CA LEU A 114 23.70 21.59 -12.29
C LEU A 114 23.94 20.77 -11.00
N ASP A 115 24.54 19.61 -11.10
CA ASP A 115 25.04 18.78 -9.98
C ASP A 115 24.08 18.72 -8.76
N GLY A 116 22.76 18.71 -9.06
CA GLY A 116 21.69 19.01 -8.16
C GLY A 116 21.45 17.91 -7.13
N GLY A 117 22.08 18.05 -5.99
CA GLY A 117 21.73 17.33 -4.78
C GLY A 117 20.41 17.84 -4.20
N ALA A 118 19.66 16.98 -3.56
CA ALA A 118 18.56 17.38 -2.69
C ALA A 118 19.15 18.05 -1.44
N ARG A 119 18.66 19.25 -1.10
CA ARG A 119 19.11 20.00 0.07
C ARG A 119 17.97 20.11 1.08
N LEU A 120 18.25 19.71 2.32
CA LEU A 120 17.33 19.94 3.43
C LEU A 120 17.24 21.44 3.78
N ASN A 121 16.01 21.94 3.93
CA ASN A 121 15.69 23.31 4.33
C ASN A 121 15.13 23.34 5.76
N CYS A 122 15.87 22.77 6.70
CA CYS A 122 15.45 22.68 8.09
C CYS A 122 16.65 22.74 9.03
N SER A 123 16.40 22.85 10.34
CA SER A 123 17.44 22.79 11.36
C SER A 123 18.00 21.37 11.49
N ASP A 124 19.20 21.24 12.06
CA ASP A 124 19.81 19.94 12.34
C ASP A 124 18.95 19.06 13.25
N GLU A 125 18.23 19.67 14.19
CA GLU A 125 17.28 18.98 15.06
C GLU A 125 16.10 18.38 14.24
N THR A 126 15.54 19.16 13.30
CA THR A 126 14.50 18.68 12.41
C THR A 126 15.03 17.59 11.48
N ALA A 127 16.26 17.70 10.99
CA ALA A 127 16.88 16.67 10.15
C ALA A 127 17.02 15.34 10.91
N ALA A 128 17.42 15.37 12.18
CA ALA A 128 17.47 14.18 13.03
C ALA A 128 16.07 13.56 13.23
N MET A 129 15.04 14.38 13.41
CA MET A 129 13.65 13.91 13.52
C MET A 129 13.14 13.29 12.21
N ILE A 130 13.56 13.78 11.04
CA ILE A 130 13.26 13.19 9.75
C ILE A 130 13.88 11.79 9.64
N ASP A 131 15.15 11.65 10.01
CA ASP A 131 15.85 10.36 9.99
C ASP A 131 15.20 9.33 10.93
N ASP A 132 14.75 9.73 12.09
CA ASP A 132 14.02 8.87 13.02
C ASP A 132 12.67 8.43 12.43
N GLU A 133 11.92 9.33 11.79
CA GLU A 133 10.63 9.01 11.18
C GLU A 133 10.79 8.09 9.96
N VAL A 134 11.80 8.32 9.11
CA VAL A 134 12.14 7.40 8.00
C VAL A 134 12.43 6.00 8.53
N LYS A 135 13.22 5.90 9.59
CA LYS A 135 13.58 4.62 10.21
C LYS A 135 12.36 3.89 10.77
N GLU A 136 11.47 4.58 11.48
CA GLU A 136 10.25 3.96 12.02
C GLU A 136 9.29 3.54 10.88
N LEU A 137 9.11 4.37 9.84
CA LEU A 137 8.30 4.03 8.67
C LEU A 137 8.81 2.77 7.97
N LEU A 138 10.11 2.68 7.72
CA LEU A 138 10.72 1.49 7.10
C LEU A 138 10.58 0.25 8.00
N LYS A 139 10.68 0.40 9.31
CA LYS A 139 10.50 -0.68 10.28
C LYS A 139 9.06 -1.20 10.30
N GLU A 140 8.08 -0.32 10.24
CA GLU A 140 6.66 -0.67 10.14
C GLU A 140 6.37 -1.44 8.84
N CYS A 141 6.79 -0.91 7.69
CA CYS A 141 6.64 -1.58 6.40
C CYS A 141 7.35 -2.94 6.36
N PHE A 142 8.53 -3.06 6.98
CA PHE A 142 9.25 -4.33 7.07
C PHE A 142 8.53 -5.36 7.95
N ALA A 143 7.97 -4.92 9.07
CA ALA A 143 7.18 -5.77 9.95
C ALA A 143 5.93 -6.30 9.24
N GLU A 144 5.24 -5.45 8.46
CA GLU A 144 4.11 -5.84 7.64
C GLU A 144 4.50 -6.86 6.57
N ALA A 145 5.60 -6.63 5.84
CA ALA A 145 6.11 -7.58 4.85
C ALA A 145 6.41 -8.95 5.48
N LYS A 146 7.03 -8.97 6.65
CA LYS A 146 7.29 -10.22 7.40
C LYS A 146 6.02 -10.92 7.83
N GLN A 147 5.02 -10.19 8.30
CA GLN A 147 3.74 -10.73 8.69
C GLN A 147 3.05 -11.39 7.49
N LEU A 148 2.91 -10.68 6.36
CA LEU A 148 2.31 -11.18 5.13
C LEU A 148 2.97 -12.48 4.66
N LEU A 149 4.31 -12.53 4.68
CA LEU A 149 5.06 -13.71 4.25
C LEU A 149 4.97 -14.88 5.25
N SER A 150 4.94 -14.59 6.55
CA SER A 150 4.80 -15.62 7.59
C SER A 150 3.43 -16.28 7.56
N GLU A 151 2.37 -15.51 7.35
CA GLU A 151 0.99 -16.00 7.22
C GLU A 151 0.75 -16.78 5.92
N ASN A 152 1.63 -16.58 4.92
CA ASN A 152 1.56 -17.24 3.61
C ASN A 152 2.82 -18.06 3.29
N ARG A 153 3.43 -18.63 4.32
CA ARG A 153 4.68 -19.37 4.21
C ARG A 153 4.57 -20.58 3.27
N ASP A 154 3.45 -21.27 3.30
CA ASP A 154 3.11 -22.39 2.42
C ASP A 154 3.17 -22.01 0.93
N VAL A 155 2.59 -20.87 0.60
CA VAL A 155 2.62 -20.30 -0.77
C VAL A 155 4.02 -19.89 -1.16
N LEU A 156 4.72 -19.21 -0.25
CA LEU A 156 6.10 -18.76 -0.47
C LEU A 156 7.02 -19.93 -0.83
N ASP A 157 6.94 -21.03 -0.07
CA ASP A 157 7.78 -22.21 -0.26
C ASP A 157 7.48 -22.93 -1.60
N GLU A 158 6.20 -23.11 -1.96
CA GLU A 158 5.81 -23.78 -3.20
C GLU A 158 6.19 -22.95 -4.44
N ILE A 159 5.97 -21.63 -4.42
CA ILE A 159 6.35 -20.76 -5.55
C ILE A 159 7.88 -20.67 -5.66
N ALA A 160 8.60 -20.53 -4.54
CA ALA A 160 10.05 -20.45 -4.55
C ALA A 160 10.70 -21.73 -5.10
N LYS A 161 10.16 -22.88 -4.76
CA LYS A 161 10.58 -24.19 -5.30
C LYS A 161 10.34 -24.27 -6.80
N TYR A 162 9.14 -23.90 -7.24
CA TYR A 162 8.80 -23.91 -8.67
C TYR A 162 9.65 -22.94 -9.48
N LEU A 163 9.89 -21.72 -8.94
CA LEU A 163 10.78 -20.74 -9.57
C LEU A 163 12.23 -21.23 -9.63
N TYR A 164 12.70 -21.94 -8.60
CA TYR A 164 14.04 -22.54 -8.61
C TYR A 164 14.21 -23.57 -9.73
N GLU A 165 13.18 -24.39 -9.97
CA GLU A 165 13.20 -25.42 -11.04
C GLU A 165 13.04 -24.82 -12.44
N LYS A 166 12.26 -23.76 -12.60
CA LYS A 166 11.91 -23.16 -13.90
C LYS A 166 12.76 -21.94 -14.25
N GLU A 167 13.48 -21.38 -13.28
CA GLU A 167 14.29 -20.16 -13.40
C GLU A 167 13.50 -18.91 -13.79
N THR A 168 12.36 -19.07 -14.44
CA THR A 168 11.46 -18.00 -14.88
C THR A 168 10.02 -18.50 -14.86
N ILE A 169 9.13 -17.73 -14.26
CA ILE A 169 7.69 -17.99 -14.24
C ILE A 169 6.90 -16.74 -14.65
N THR A 170 5.74 -16.98 -15.27
CA THR A 170 4.80 -15.91 -15.63
C THR A 170 3.88 -15.59 -14.45
N GLY A 171 3.27 -14.40 -14.46
CA GLY A 171 2.26 -14.04 -13.47
C GLY A 171 1.08 -15.01 -13.45
N LYS A 172 0.70 -15.56 -14.60
CA LYS A 172 -0.35 -16.59 -14.67
C LYS A 172 0.04 -17.85 -13.88
N GLN A 173 1.24 -18.39 -14.09
CA GLN A 173 1.75 -19.55 -13.36
C GLN A 173 1.89 -19.27 -11.87
N PHE A 174 2.34 -18.07 -11.50
CA PHE A 174 2.39 -17.61 -10.11
C PHE A 174 1.00 -17.65 -9.46
N MET A 175 -0.02 -17.10 -10.11
CA MET A 175 -1.39 -17.09 -9.60
C MET A 175 -2.05 -18.47 -9.60
N GLU A 176 -1.73 -19.36 -10.54
CA GLU A 176 -2.18 -20.77 -10.54
C GLU A 176 -1.67 -21.49 -9.27
N ILE A 177 -0.40 -21.38 -8.95
CA ILE A 177 0.19 -21.99 -7.74
C ILE A 177 -0.43 -21.37 -6.49
N TYR A 178 -0.55 -20.03 -6.43
CA TYR A 178 -1.16 -19.31 -5.32
C TYR A 178 -2.57 -19.83 -5.02
N ARG A 179 -3.43 -19.89 -6.03
CA ARG A 179 -4.81 -20.37 -5.89
C ARG A 179 -4.86 -21.85 -5.46
N LYS A 180 -4.01 -22.68 -6.06
CA LYS A 180 -3.93 -24.11 -5.72
C LYS A 180 -3.59 -24.31 -4.25
N VAL A 181 -2.60 -23.60 -3.73
CA VAL A 181 -2.18 -23.71 -2.32
C VAL A 181 -3.26 -23.20 -1.39
N LYS A 182 -3.91 -22.07 -1.75
CA LYS A 182 -5.00 -21.46 -0.95
C LYS A 182 -6.36 -22.15 -1.13
N GLY A 183 -6.48 -23.13 -2.02
CA GLY A 183 -7.76 -23.78 -2.30
C GLY A 183 -8.78 -22.88 -2.97
N ILE A 184 -8.33 -21.83 -3.65
CA ILE A 184 -9.19 -20.88 -4.37
C ILE A 184 -9.48 -21.46 -5.75
N PRO A 185 -10.76 -21.61 -6.18
CA PRO A 185 -11.09 -22.11 -7.50
C PRO A 185 -10.52 -21.21 -8.60
N GLU A 186 -10.17 -21.84 -9.74
CA GLU A 186 -9.75 -21.04 -10.90
C GLU A 186 -10.90 -20.15 -11.38
N PRO A 187 -10.61 -18.93 -11.82
CA PRO A 187 -11.62 -18.08 -12.43
C PRO A 187 -12.14 -18.78 -13.66
N VAL A 188 -13.46 -18.86 -13.76
CA VAL A 188 -14.12 -19.41 -14.95
C VAL A 188 -13.76 -18.53 -16.14
N ASP A 189 -13.19 -19.12 -17.18
CA ASP A 189 -12.90 -18.39 -18.41
C ASP A 189 -14.22 -18.06 -19.14
N THR A 190 -14.71 -16.87 -18.88
CA THR A 190 -15.94 -16.34 -19.49
C THR A 190 -15.70 -15.67 -20.84
N SER A 191 -14.48 -15.72 -21.39
CA SER A 191 -14.11 -15.04 -22.63
C SER A 191 -14.91 -15.57 -23.87
N HIS A 192 -15.31 -16.83 -23.81
CA HIS A 192 -16.08 -17.51 -24.88
C HIS A 192 -17.59 -17.52 -24.62
N MET A 193 -18.04 -17.03 -23.46
CA MET A 193 -19.48 -17.01 -23.13
C MET A 193 -20.17 -15.82 -23.78
N THR A 194 -21.36 -16.07 -24.28
CA THR A 194 -22.30 -15.03 -24.75
C THR A 194 -22.80 -14.21 -23.54
N ILE A 195 -23.30 -13.01 -23.79
CA ILE A 195 -23.87 -12.15 -22.74
C ILE A 195 -24.99 -12.88 -21.98
N SER A 196 -25.81 -13.67 -22.71
CA SER A 196 -26.90 -14.44 -22.13
C SER A 196 -26.41 -15.54 -21.18
N GLU A 197 -25.33 -16.23 -21.53
CA GLU A 197 -24.71 -17.26 -20.68
C GLU A 197 -24.05 -16.66 -19.44
N LYS A 198 -23.38 -15.51 -19.57
CA LYS A 198 -22.81 -14.77 -18.42
C LYS A 198 -23.88 -14.32 -17.43
N VAL A 199 -25.02 -13.86 -17.92
CA VAL A 199 -26.17 -13.49 -17.10
C VAL A 199 -26.79 -14.72 -16.42
N ALA A 200 -26.93 -15.84 -17.14
CA ALA A 200 -27.49 -17.07 -16.58
C ALA A 200 -26.62 -17.67 -15.47
N GLU A 201 -25.30 -17.60 -15.58
CA GLU A 201 -24.38 -18.09 -14.55
C GLU A 201 -24.32 -17.16 -13.31
N SER A 202 -24.61 -15.87 -13.51
CA SER A 202 -24.63 -14.87 -12.43
C SER A 202 -25.95 -14.80 -11.66
N VAL A 203 -27.00 -15.49 -12.12
CA VAL A 203 -28.35 -15.47 -11.50
C VAL A 203 -28.74 -16.90 -11.09
N SER A 204 -28.91 -17.12 -9.79
CA SER A 204 -29.50 -18.36 -9.26
C SER A 204 -30.94 -18.10 -8.83
N PHE A 205 -31.82 -19.00 -9.22
CA PHE A 205 -33.21 -18.98 -8.79
C PHE A 205 -33.39 -19.90 -7.57
N ASN A 206 -34.03 -19.37 -6.54
CA ASN A 206 -34.37 -20.12 -5.35
C ASN A 206 -35.70 -20.84 -5.53
N GLU A 207 -35.96 -21.88 -4.74
CA GLU A 207 -37.22 -22.67 -4.80
C GLU A 207 -38.47 -21.84 -4.44
N ASP A 208 -38.31 -20.68 -3.81
CA ASP A 208 -39.37 -19.74 -3.45
C ASP A 208 -39.71 -18.72 -4.56
N GLY A 209 -39.08 -18.84 -5.73
CA GLY A 209 -39.30 -17.95 -6.88
C GLY A 209 -38.53 -16.63 -6.79
N SER A 210 -37.71 -16.42 -5.77
CA SER A 210 -36.76 -15.30 -5.68
C SER A 210 -35.50 -15.60 -6.47
N TYR A 211 -34.77 -14.57 -6.90
CA TYR A 211 -33.46 -14.74 -7.55
C TYR A 211 -32.37 -14.06 -6.77
N SER A 212 -31.20 -14.67 -6.71
CA SER A 212 -29.96 -14.04 -6.23
C SER A 212 -29.02 -13.86 -7.40
N SER A 213 -28.41 -12.67 -7.51
CA SER A 213 -27.43 -12.35 -8.54
C SER A 213 -26.05 -12.22 -7.93
N THR A 214 -25.10 -12.99 -8.44
CA THR A 214 -23.69 -12.87 -8.05
C THR A 214 -23.01 -11.63 -8.63
N VAL A 215 -23.67 -10.93 -9.57
CA VAL A 215 -23.17 -9.65 -10.13
C VAL A 215 -23.09 -8.55 -9.08
N ASN A 216 -23.91 -8.62 -8.02
CA ASN A 216 -23.88 -7.69 -6.89
C ASN A 216 -23.04 -8.19 -5.69
N GLN A 217 -22.41 -9.36 -5.82
CA GLN A 217 -21.47 -9.90 -4.82
C GLN A 217 -20.02 -9.85 -5.32
N ALA A 218 -19.68 -8.89 -6.16
CA ALA A 218 -18.29 -8.43 -6.15
C ALA A 218 -17.95 -8.15 -4.66
N PRO A 219 -16.85 -8.70 -4.13
CA PRO A 219 -16.42 -8.31 -2.80
C PRO A 219 -16.46 -6.78 -2.77
N PRO A 220 -16.98 -6.16 -1.69
CA PRO A 220 -17.05 -4.71 -1.62
C PRO A 220 -15.70 -4.18 -2.05
N ALA A 221 -15.72 -3.27 -3.00
CA ALA A 221 -14.48 -2.69 -3.47
C ALA A 221 -13.76 -2.19 -2.22
N PRO A 222 -12.44 -2.40 -2.11
CA PRO A 222 -11.68 -2.12 -0.88
C PRO A 222 -11.84 -0.71 -0.29
N TRP A 223 -12.45 0.20 -1.03
CA TRP A 223 -12.73 1.60 -0.69
C TRP A 223 -14.19 1.89 -0.28
N GLU A 224 -15.10 0.92 -0.30
CA GLU A 224 -16.44 1.09 0.28
C GLU A 224 -16.34 0.95 1.80
N HIS A 225 -16.14 2.07 2.47
CA HIS A 225 -16.36 2.16 3.92
C HIS A 225 -17.80 1.79 4.23
N PRO A 226 -18.07 1.00 5.28
CA PRO A 226 -19.44 0.79 5.74
C PRO A 226 -20.03 2.17 6.08
N GLN A 227 -21.08 2.55 5.35
CA GLN A 227 -21.83 3.76 5.66
C GLN A 227 -22.22 3.70 7.14
N GLN A 228 -21.65 4.60 7.91
CA GLN A 228 -22.15 4.88 9.26
C GLN A 228 -23.61 5.26 9.09
N THR A 229 -24.48 4.48 9.70
CA THR A 229 -25.90 4.78 9.83
C THR A 229 -26.02 6.21 10.35
N GLU A 230 -26.53 7.11 9.52
CA GLU A 230 -26.86 8.47 9.90
C GLU A 230 -27.77 8.41 11.13
N ALA A 231 -27.22 8.77 12.27
CA ALA A 231 -28.03 9.13 13.41
C ALA A 231 -28.85 10.36 12.99
N GLN A 232 -30.18 10.20 12.99
CA GLN A 232 -31.15 11.22 12.72
C GLN A 232 -30.80 12.49 13.49
N GLN A 233 -30.43 13.54 12.79
CA GLN A 233 -30.39 14.88 13.36
C GLN A 233 -31.82 15.32 13.68
N PRO A 234 -32.09 15.83 14.90
CA PRO A 234 -33.39 16.42 15.21
C PRO A 234 -33.62 17.68 14.39
N SER A 235 -34.86 17.86 13.92
CA SER A 235 -35.32 18.99 13.12
C SER A 235 -35.08 20.33 13.84
N PRO A 236 -34.84 21.43 13.08
CA PRO A 236 -34.51 22.75 13.67
C PRO A 236 -35.75 23.56 14.03
N GLU A 237 -36.65 23.03 14.87
CA GLU A 237 -37.89 23.74 15.24
C GLU A 237 -38.17 23.79 16.76
N GLN A 238 -37.12 23.75 17.59
CA GLN A 238 -37.27 24.02 19.05
C GLN A 238 -35.98 24.56 19.68
N ALA A 239 -35.56 25.74 19.29
CA ALA A 239 -34.50 26.47 19.99
C ALA A 239 -34.77 27.99 19.95
N ASP A 240 -35.92 28.37 20.48
CA ASP A 240 -36.19 29.78 20.75
C ASP A 240 -37.03 29.88 22.06
N LYS A 241 -36.35 29.73 23.19
CA LYS A 241 -36.76 30.17 24.54
C LYS A 241 -35.67 29.71 25.52
N ASP A 242 -34.89 30.66 25.92
CA ASP A 242 -34.21 30.83 27.22
C ASP A 242 -32.87 31.52 27.05
N VAL A 243 -32.93 32.84 26.88
CA VAL A 243 -31.81 33.73 27.15
C VAL A 243 -32.15 34.52 28.41
N PRO A 244 -31.45 34.35 29.53
CA PRO A 244 -31.44 35.35 30.60
C PRO A 244 -30.35 36.39 30.30
N ALA A 245 -30.81 37.64 30.26
CA ALA A 245 -29.98 38.83 30.28
C ALA A 245 -29.29 38.99 31.66
N GLN A 246 -28.01 39.36 31.62
CA GLN A 246 -27.25 40.09 32.66
C GLN A 246 -25.80 40.24 32.16
N ASN A 247 -25.10 41.28 32.34
CA ASN A 247 -25.22 42.59 32.93
C ASN A 247 -23.98 43.36 32.45
N THR A 248 -24.17 44.54 31.99
CA THR A 248 -23.14 45.55 31.72
C THR A 248 -22.63 46.06 33.08
N GLU A 249 -21.36 46.00 33.34
CA GLU A 249 -20.66 46.92 34.24
C GLU A 249 -19.36 47.40 33.60
N LYS A 250 -19.34 48.73 33.50
CA LYS A 250 -18.18 49.55 33.22
C LYS A 250 -17.27 49.59 34.43
N GLU A 251 -16.00 49.58 34.22
CA GLU A 251 -15.08 50.36 35.06
C GLU A 251 -13.91 50.89 34.27
N GLU A 252 -13.75 52.19 34.44
CA GLU A 252 -12.79 53.14 33.90
C GLU A 252 -11.44 53.04 34.65
N ASP A 253 -10.44 53.51 33.97
CA ASP A 253 -9.26 54.27 34.42
C ASP A 253 -8.32 53.69 35.50
N ARG A 254 -7.05 53.64 35.09
CA ARG A 254 -5.90 54.41 35.61
C ARG A 254 -4.60 53.89 35.00
N ASN A 255 -4.08 54.61 34.09
CA ASN A 255 -3.05 55.65 34.07
C ASN A 255 -1.94 55.54 35.15
N THR A 256 -0.71 55.66 34.68
CA THR A 256 0.47 56.29 35.24
C THR A 256 1.60 55.38 35.79
N GLU A 257 2.77 55.52 35.13
CA GLU A 257 4.14 55.64 35.66
C GLU A 257 4.81 54.40 36.32
N GLN A 258 5.74 53.83 35.72
CA GLN A 258 7.19 54.06 35.80
C GLN A 258 7.95 53.18 34.83
#